data_4125441ad55dc063bc676076b2dd8108
#
_entry.id   4125441ad55dc063bc676076b2dd8108
#
_cell.length_a   1.000
_cell.length_b   1.000
_cell.length_c   1.000
_cell.angle_alpha   90.00
_cell.angle_beta   90.00
_cell.angle_gamma   90.00
#
_symmetry.space_group_name_H-M   'P 1'
#
loop_
_entity.id
_entity.type
_entity.pdbx_description
1 polymer ?
#
loop_
_entity_poly.entity_id
_entity_poly.type
_entity_poly.pdbx_seq_one_letter_code
_entity_poly.pdbx_strand_id
1 'polypeptide(L)'
;LFYIKDVTVKLLPFDNKSELSVTIDLPEGSSVEATDAVAQAVAQVVTQLEEVRSVQTHAGTAAPFNFNGLVRHSYYRSDPYMGDVALNLLPKGERERSSHEIALDIRERIKAIPVPEGTSLKVVEPPPGPPVMATLLAEIYGENAATRRAVAEKVEAAFRSVPYIVDVDNSYGIAARKLRARISSDDLDFFKV
;
A
#
# COMPACT_ATOMS: atom_id res chain seq x y z
N LEU A 1 -19.10 -3.08 -33.53
CA LEU A 1 -19.03 -2.92 -32.07
C LEU A 1 -17.57 -2.81 -31.61
N PHE A 2 -16.71 -3.82 -31.83
CA PHE A 2 -15.28 -3.72 -31.45
C PHE A 2 -14.52 -2.62 -32.18
N TYR A 3 -14.78 -2.42 -33.48
CA TYR A 3 -14.06 -1.43 -34.29
C TYR A 3 -14.39 0.03 -33.91
N ILE A 4 -15.60 0.29 -33.45
CA ILE A 4 -16.06 1.63 -32.99
C ILE A 4 -15.85 1.83 -31.48
N LYS A 5 -15.18 0.89 -30.81
CA LYS A 5 -14.86 0.92 -29.38
C LYS A 5 -16.05 0.99 -28.42
N ASP A 6 -17.24 0.66 -28.87
CA ASP A 6 -18.45 0.58 -28.01
C ASP A 6 -18.37 -0.58 -27.01
N VAL A 7 -17.51 -1.57 -27.28
CA VAL A 7 -17.25 -2.70 -26.40
C VAL A 7 -15.77 -2.78 -26.10
N THR A 8 -15.42 -2.62 -24.85
CA THR A 8 -14.05 -2.78 -24.37
C THR A 8 -13.80 -4.25 -24.06
N VAL A 9 -12.77 -4.83 -24.67
CA VAL A 9 -12.32 -6.19 -24.36
C VAL A 9 -11.28 -6.10 -23.26
N LYS A 10 -11.61 -6.69 -22.10
CA LYS A 10 -10.67 -6.92 -21.00
C LYS A 10 -10.49 -8.42 -20.83
N LEU A 11 -9.26 -8.86 -20.70
CA LEU A 11 -8.94 -10.27 -20.51
C LEU A 11 -9.53 -10.78 -19.17
N LEU A 12 -9.39 -9.96 -18.13
CA LEU A 12 -9.94 -10.20 -16.79
C LEU A 12 -10.51 -8.87 -16.27
N PRO A 13 -11.85 -8.71 -16.20
CA PRO A 13 -12.44 -7.53 -15.56
C PRO A 13 -12.23 -7.56 -14.05
N PHE A 14 -12.20 -6.40 -13.41
CA PHE A 14 -12.21 -6.32 -11.94
C PHE A 14 -13.42 -7.09 -11.39
N ASP A 15 -13.15 -7.92 -10.39
CA ASP A 15 -14.21 -8.65 -9.69
C ASP A 15 -14.85 -7.72 -8.64
N ASN A 16 -16.16 -7.63 -8.64
CA ASN A 16 -16.90 -6.79 -7.70
C ASN A 16 -17.01 -7.49 -6.32
N LYS A 17 -15.88 -7.55 -5.60
CA LYS A 17 -15.80 -8.16 -4.27
C LYS A 17 -16.23 -7.21 -3.17
N SER A 18 -16.62 -7.75 -2.03
CA SER A 18 -16.99 -6.97 -0.85
C SER A 18 -15.82 -6.73 0.12
N GLU A 19 -14.59 -6.76 -0.39
CA GLU A 19 -13.37 -6.55 0.36
C GLU A 19 -12.52 -5.47 -0.33
N LEU A 20 -12.03 -4.52 0.45
CA LEU A 20 -11.01 -3.55 0.06
C LEU A 20 -10.03 -3.39 1.23
N SER A 21 -8.85 -2.88 0.96
CA SER A 21 -7.94 -2.45 2.02
C SER A 21 -7.21 -1.16 1.64
N VAL A 22 -6.80 -0.40 2.65
CA VAL A 22 -5.89 0.71 2.48
C VAL A 22 -4.60 0.35 3.20
N THR A 23 -3.52 0.23 2.44
CA THR A 23 -2.18 -0.01 2.97
C THR A 23 -1.52 1.32 3.29
N ILE A 24 -0.91 1.41 4.46
CA ILE A 24 -0.28 2.60 5.01
C ILE A 24 1.20 2.32 5.22
N ASP A 25 2.05 3.10 4.60
CA ASP A 25 3.49 3.09 4.79
C ASP A 25 3.96 4.51 5.14
N LEU A 26 4.30 4.74 6.39
CA LEU A 26 4.92 5.98 6.85
C LEU A 26 6.44 5.93 6.60
N PRO A 27 7.16 7.06 6.67
CA PRO A 27 8.62 7.05 6.64
C PRO A 27 9.21 6.13 7.70
N GLU A 28 10.25 5.36 7.34
CA GLU A 28 10.97 4.52 8.30
C GLU A 28 11.41 5.32 9.54
N GLY A 29 11.16 4.75 10.72
CA GLY A 29 11.42 5.41 12.01
C GLY A 29 10.21 6.12 12.60
N SER A 30 9.08 6.16 11.90
CA SER A 30 7.81 6.60 12.48
C SER A 30 7.36 5.60 13.58
N SER A 31 6.73 6.13 14.62
CA SER A 31 6.21 5.31 15.72
C SER A 31 4.90 4.63 15.33
N VAL A 32 4.55 3.58 16.06
CA VAL A 32 3.28 2.87 15.87
C VAL A 32 2.08 3.77 16.16
N GLU A 33 2.22 4.71 17.11
CA GLU A 33 1.17 5.69 17.43
C GLU A 33 0.90 6.64 16.26
N ALA A 34 1.97 7.04 15.53
CA ALA A 34 1.81 7.87 14.33
C ALA A 34 1.09 7.08 13.22
N THR A 35 1.43 5.81 13.08
CA THR A 35 0.77 4.91 12.13
C THR A 35 -0.70 4.69 12.50
N ASP A 36 -0.98 4.46 13.78
CA ASP A 36 -2.36 4.31 14.26
C ASP A 36 -3.17 5.60 14.03
N ALA A 37 -2.60 6.77 14.31
CA ALA A 37 -3.28 8.04 14.05
C ALA A 37 -3.70 8.20 12.58
N VAL A 38 -2.83 7.83 11.64
CA VAL A 38 -3.16 7.84 10.20
C VAL A 38 -4.20 6.78 9.87
N ALA A 39 -4.09 5.56 10.44
CA ALA A 39 -5.06 4.49 10.23
C ALA A 39 -6.46 4.89 10.73
N GLN A 40 -6.56 5.54 11.89
CA GLN A 40 -7.81 6.08 12.41
C GLN A 40 -8.38 7.18 11.52
N ALA A 41 -7.54 8.09 11.00
CA ALA A 41 -7.98 9.13 10.07
C ALA A 41 -8.55 8.52 8.78
N VAL A 42 -7.89 7.50 8.22
CA VAL A 42 -8.40 6.74 7.08
C VAL A 42 -9.73 6.09 7.43
N ALA A 43 -9.82 5.41 8.58
CA ALA A 43 -11.04 4.75 9.04
C ALA A 43 -12.21 5.73 9.17
N GLN A 44 -11.98 6.93 9.70
CA GLN A 44 -13.01 7.98 9.80
C GLN A 44 -13.53 8.42 8.42
N VAL A 45 -12.66 8.52 7.44
CA VAL A 45 -13.05 8.90 6.06
C VAL A 45 -13.87 7.79 5.41
N VAL A 46 -13.43 6.54 5.50
CA VAL A 46 -14.08 5.43 4.80
C VAL A 46 -15.38 5.00 5.44
N THR A 47 -15.55 5.18 6.77
CA THR A 47 -16.82 4.88 7.46
C THR A 47 -17.96 5.84 7.10
N GLN A 48 -17.67 6.96 6.42
CA GLN A 48 -18.69 7.87 5.90
C GLN A 48 -19.37 7.34 4.63
N LEU A 49 -18.84 6.28 4.03
CA LEU A 49 -19.43 5.65 2.84
C LEU A 49 -20.52 4.68 3.26
N GLU A 50 -21.70 4.83 2.69
CA GLU A 50 -22.88 4.00 3.02
C GLU A 50 -22.67 2.51 2.70
N GLU A 51 -21.79 2.22 1.72
CA GLU A 51 -21.47 0.85 1.32
C GLU A 51 -20.47 0.15 2.23
N VAL A 52 -19.86 0.86 3.17
CA VAL A 52 -18.89 0.29 4.11
C VAL A 52 -19.63 -0.30 5.30
N ARG A 53 -19.57 -1.62 5.43
CA ARG A 53 -20.21 -2.37 6.53
C ARG A 53 -19.38 -2.38 7.80
N SER A 54 -18.06 -2.56 7.66
CA SER A 54 -17.13 -2.59 8.80
C SER A 54 -15.73 -2.22 8.38
N VAL A 55 -14.99 -1.65 9.33
CA VAL A 55 -13.60 -1.23 9.16
C VAL A 55 -12.79 -1.80 10.33
N GLN A 56 -11.59 -2.26 10.03
CA GLN A 56 -10.62 -2.72 11.02
C GLN A 56 -9.28 -2.02 10.74
N THR A 57 -8.68 -1.46 11.77
CA THR A 57 -7.37 -0.79 11.69
C THR A 57 -6.29 -1.68 12.31
N HIS A 58 -5.15 -1.75 11.67
CA HIS A 58 -3.97 -2.48 12.11
C HIS A 58 -2.76 -1.55 11.99
N ALA A 59 -2.07 -1.29 13.12
CA ALA A 59 -0.86 -0.48 13.15
C ALA A 59 0.31 -1.30 13.69
N GLY A 60 1.47 -1.21 13.04
CA GLY A 60 2.64 -2.01 13.36
C GLY A 60 2.48 -3.51 13.08
N THR A 61 1.46 -3.88 12.34
CA THR A 61 1.16 -5.26 11.96
C THR A 61 0.29 -5.28 10.71
N ALA A 62 0.33 -6.39 9.98
CA ALA A 62 -0.57 -6.60 8.85
C ALA A 62 -2.00 -6.90 9.32
N ALA A 63 -2.99 -6.52 8.51
CA ALA A 63 -4.33 -7.07 8.63
C ALA A 63 -4.31 -8.59 8.43
N PRO A 64 -5.29 -9.34 8.98
CA PRO A 64 -5.46 -10.75 8.65
C PRO A 64 -5.53 -10.92 7.13
N PHE A 65 -4.62 -11.70 6.59
CA PHE A 65 -4.46 -11.81 5.15
C PHE A 65 -5.30 -12.94 4.57
N ASN A 66 -5.89 -12.68 3.43
CA ASN A 66 -6.51 -13.67 2.55
C ASN A 66 -5.46 -14.23 1.57
N PHE A 67 -5.90 -15.01 0.57
CA PHE A 67 -5.00 -15.57 -0.42
C PHE A 67 -4.21 -14.51 -1.22
N ASN A 68 -4.80 -13.34 -1.49
CA ASN A 68 -4.09 -12.23 -2.13
C ASN A 68 -2.99 -11.66 -1.23
N GLY A 69 -3.27 -11.51 0.06
CA GLY A 69 -2.28 -11.07 1.05
C GLY A 69 -1.15 -12.08 1.22
N LEU A 70 -1.43 -13.38 1.09
CA LEU A 70 -0.40 -14.42 1.09
C LEU A 70 0.58 -14.23 -0.08
N VAL A 71 0.08 -14.05 -1.30
CA VAL A 71 0.92 -13.85 -2.50
C VAL A 71 1.66 -12.52 -2.46
N ARG A 72 1.05 -11.47 -1.92
CA ARG A 72 1.67 -10.16 -1.73
C ARG A 72 2.62 -10.09 -0.53
N HIS A 73 2.78 -11.18 0.18
CA HIS A 73 3.61 -11.26 1.38
C HIS A 73 3.21 -10.24 2.46
N SER A 74 1.91 -9.94 2.59
CA SER A 74 1.40 -8.96 3.57
C SER A 74 1.79 -9.30 5.01
N TYR A 75 2.00 -10.58 5.32
CA TYR A 75 2.41 -11.06 6.63
C TYR A 75 3.81 -10.60 7.07
N TYR A 76 4.63 -10.04 6.16
CA TYR A 76 5.91 -9.42 6.51
C TYR A 76 5.76 -7.96 6.98
N ARG A 77 4.58 -7.39 6.88
CA ARG A 77 4.30 -6.02 7.30
C ARG A 77 4.14 -5.96 8.80
N SER A 78 5.22 -5.78 9.53
CA SER A 78 5.25 -5.80 11.01
C SER A 78 6.09 -4.68 11.62
N ASP A 79 6.57 -3.75 10.81
CA ASP A 79 7.31 -2.60 11.30
C ASP A 79 6.36 -1.52 11.87
N PRO A 80 6.79 -0.76 12.89
CA PRO A 80 5.97 0.28 13.53
C PRO A 80 5.39 1.32 12.56
N TYR A 81 6.08 1.60 11.45
CA TYR A 81 5.65 2.55 10.42
C TYR A 81 4.71 1.96 9.37
N MET A 82 4.36 0.69 9.49
CA MET A 82 3.44 -0.01 8.57
C MET A 82 2.07 -0.21 9.21
N GLY A 83 1.02 -0.04 8.41
CA GLY A 83 -0.34 -0.29 8.86
C GLY A 83 -1.26 -0.68 7.71
N ASP A 84 -2.41 -1.22 8.07
CA ASP A 84 -3.46 -1.58 7.13
C ASP A 84 -4.84 -1.18 7.69
N VAL A 85 -5.72 -0.72 6.82
CA VAL A 85 -7.14 -0.54 7.12
C VAL A 85 -7.92 -1.50 6.24
N ALA A 86 -8.48 -2.54 6.82
CA ALA A 86 -9.29 -3.52 6.14
C ALA A 86 -10.76 -3.10 6.13
N LEU A 87 -11.39 -3.15 4.98
CA LEU A 87 -12.77 -2.74 4.77
C LEU A 87 -13.60 -3.92 4.27
N ASN A 88 -14.75 -4.11 4.88
CA ASN A 88 -15.79 -4.96 4.34
C ASN A 88 -16.92 -4.07 3.82
N LEU A 89 -17.28 -4.27 2.56
CA LEU A 89 -18.38 -3.60 1.91
C LEU A 89 -19.68 -4.40 2.07
N LEU A 90 -20.80 -3.75 1.90
CA LEU A 90 -22.08 -4.42 1.72
C LEU A 90 -22.00 -5.44 0.57
N PRO A 91 -22.77 -6.53 0.61
CA PRO A 91 -22.89 -7.46 -0.51
C PRO A 91 -23.24 -6.75 -1.81
N LYS A 92 -22.71 -7.22 -2.95
CA LYS A 92 -22.93 -6.59 -4.26
C LYS A 92 -24.41 -6.39 -4.63
N GLY A 93 -25.32 -7.18 -4.06
CA GLY A 93 -26.76 -7.03 -4.28
C GLY A 93 -27.44 -5.97 -3.40
N GLU A 94 -26.71 -5.42 -2.43
CA GLU A 94 -27.20 -4.41 -1.47
C GLU A 94 -26.57 -3.02 -1.71
N ARG A 95 -25.78 -2.87 -2.76
CA ARG A 95 -25.11 -1.60 -3.12
C ARG A 95 -25.22 -1.34 -4.62
N GLU A 96 -25.29 -0.09 -5.00
CA GLU A 96 -25.37 0.33 -6.40
C GLU A 96 -23.98 0.39 -7.05
N ARG A 97 -22.99 0.92 -6.32
CA ARG A 97 -21.62 1.09 -6.83
C ARG A 97 -20.82 -0.21 -6.77
N SER A 98 -20.01 -0.45 -7.79
CA SER A 98 -19.01 -1.52 -7.78
C SER A 98 -17.90 -1.25 -6.76
N SER A 99 -17.20 -2.32 -6.32
CA SER A 99 -16.02 -2.15 -5.45
C SER A 99 -14.93 -1.28 -6.08
N HIS A 100 -14.80 -1.30 -7.40
CA HIS A 100 -13.85 -0.44 -8.12
C HIS A 100 -14.23 1.04 -8.04
N GLU A 101 -15.50 1.39 -8.24
CA GLU A 101 -15.99 2.78 -8.10
C GLU A 101 -15.80 3.29 -6.67
N ILE A 102 -16.07 2.44 -5.68
CA ILE A 102 -15.83 2.76 -4.27
C ILE A 102 -14.34 2.95 -3.99
N ALA A 103 -13.47 2.09 -4.54
CA ALA A 103 -12.02 2.23 -4.39
C ALA A 103 -11.50 3.53 -5.01
N LEU A 104 -12.04 3.97 -6.14
CA LEU A 104 -11.71 5.26 -6.75
C LEU A 104 -12.13 6.43 -5.86
N ASP A 105 -13.33 6.39 -5.29
CA ASP A 105 -13.84 7.41 -4.36
C ASP A 105 -12.97 7.47 -3.07
N ILE A 106 -12.60 6.31 -2.51
CA ILE A 106 -11.70 6.25 -1.36
C ILE A 106 -10.35 6.88 -1.69
N ARG A 107 -9.75 6.59 -2.86
CA ARG A 107 -8.49 7.20 -3.28
C ARG A 107 -8.54 8.72 -3.28
N GLU A 108 -9.62 9.30 -3.78
CA GLU A 108 -9.76 10.77 -3.78
C GLU A 108 -9.93 11.32 -2.36
N ARG A 109 -10.73 10.68 -1.53
CA ARG A 109 -10.99 11.14 -0.15
C ARG A 109 -9.76 11.08 0.75
N ILE A 110 -8.97 10.01 0.68
CA ILE A 110 -7.78 9.85 1.53
C ILE A 110 -6.65 10.81 1.17
N LYS A 111 -6.62 11.39 -0.03
CA LYS A 111 -5.65 12.43 -0.42
C LYS A 111 -5.74 13.69 0.45
N ALA A 112 -6.90 13.96 1.03
CA ALA A 112 -7.12 15.11 1.90
C ALA A 112 -6.65 14.90 3.34
N ILE A 113 -6.25 13.67 3.70
CA ILE A 113 -5.77 13.34 5.05
C ILE A 113 -4.36 13.94 5.23
N PRO A 114 -4.13 14.77 6.25
CA PRO A 114 -2.80 15.27 6.54
C PRO A 114 -1.91 14.12 7.04
N VAL A 115 -0.87 13.82 6.30
CA VAL A 115 0.09 12.76 6.61
C VAL A 115 1.51 13.30 6.58
N PRO A 116 2.47 12.68 7.29
CA PRO A 116 3.87 13.03 7.19
C PRO A 116 4.38 12.95 5.75
N GLU A 117 5.30 13.84 5.39
CA GLU A 117 5.94 13.80 4.07
C GLU A 117 6.58 12.42 3.83
N GLY A 118 6.37 11.86 2.66
CA GLY A 118 6.85 10.53 2.30
C GLY A 118 5.95 9.38 2.73
N THR A 119 4.78 9.66 3.30
CA THR A 119 3.78 8.62 3.56
C THR A 119 3.18 8.12 2.24
N SER A 120 3.02 6.81 2.13
CA SER A 120 2.31 6.16 1.03
C SER A 120 0.99 5.57 1.54
N LEU A 121 -0.12 6.00 0.93
CA LEU A 121 -1.45 5.44 1.13
C LEU A 121 -1.90 4.79 -0.17
N LYS A 122 -2.21 3.48 -0.14
CA LYS A 122 -2.60 2.71 -1.32
C LYS A 122 -3.92 2.02 -1.09
N VAL A 123 -4.88 2.21 -1.99
CA VAL A 123 -6.13 1.45 -1.98
C VAL A 123 -5.94 0.16 -2.77
N VAL A 124 -5.99 -0.95 -2.06
CA VAL A 124 -5.76 -2.28 -2.62
C VAL A 124 -7.09 -2.96 -2.89
N GLU A 125 -7.31 -3.28 -4.16
CA GLU A 125 -8.43 -4.08 -4.63
C GLU A 125 -7.97 -5.54 -4.81
N PRO A 126 -8.81 -6.54 -4.51
CA PRO A 126 -8.53 -7.91 -4.90
C PRO A 126 -8.35 -7.98 -6.42
N PRO A 127 -7.22 -8.52 -6.93
CA PRO A 127 -6.98 -8.56 -8.37
C PRO A 127 -7.97 -9.53 -9.05
N PRO A 128 -8.34 -9.25 -10.31
CA PRO A 128 -9.06 -10.21 -11.11
C PRO A 128 -8.13 -11.37 -11.48
N GLY A 129 -8.56 -12.61 -11.21
CA GLY A 129 -7.79 -13.80 -11.54
C GLY A 129 -6.72 -14.17 -10.50
N PRO A 130 -5.62 -14.81 -10.90
CA PRO A 130 -4.56 -15.19 -9.98
C PRO A 130 -3.96 -13.97 -9.27
N PRO A 131 -3.65 -14.07 -7.97
CA PRO A 131 -3.03 -12.97 -7.24
C PRO A 131 -1.67 -12.63 -7.82
N VAL A 132 -1.38 -11.32 -7.91
CA VAL A 132 -0.10 -10.78 -8.39
C VAL A 132 0.43 -9.75 -7.40
N MET A 133 1.75 -9.54 -7.40
CA MET A 133 2.38 -8.53 -6.53
C MET A 133 1.89 -7.12 -6.85
N ALA A 134 1.81 -6.79 -8.12
CA ALA A 134 1.26 -5.54 -8.64
C ALA A 134 0.70 -5.77 -10.05
N THR A 135 -0.23 -4.94 -10.48
CA THR A 135 -0.79 -4.99 -11.85
C THR A 135 0.26 -4.66 -12.90
N LEU A 136 1.14 -3.70 -12.58
CA LEU A 136 2.32 -3.35 -13.36
C LEU A 136 3.53 -3.50 -12.45
N LEU A 137 4.44 -4.40 -12.79
CA LEU A 137 5.65 -4.66 -12.02
C LEU A 137 6.86 -4.46 -12.93
N ALA A 138 7.77 -3.57 -12.51
CA ALA A 138 9.07 -3.40 -13.14
C ALA A 138 10.14 -4.02 -12.23
N GLU A 139 10.81 -5.04 -12.72
CA GLU A 139 11.95 -5.65 -12.05
C GLU A 139 13.25 -5.01 -12.55
N ILE A 140 14.06 -4.51 -11.61
CA ILE A 140 15.28 -3.77 -11.93
C ILE A 140 16.49 -4.55 -11.45
N TYR A 141 17.32 -4.95 -12.38
CA TYR A 141 18.56 -5.68 -12.15
C TYR A 141 19.77 -4.78 -12.39
N GLY A 142 20.85 -4.98 -11.65
CA GLY A 142 22.08 -4.23 -11.81
C GLY A 142 23.15 -4.66 -10.79
N GLU A 143 24.39 -4.31 -11.08
CA GLU A 143 25.57 -4.80 -10.32
C GLU A 143 25.55 -4.36 -8.84
N ASN A 144 25.11 -3.14 -8.57
CA ASN A 144 25.13 -2.60 -7.21
C ASN A 144 23.82 -1.90 -6.83
N ALA A 145 23.60 -1.74 -5.53
CA ALA A 145 22.37 -1.16 -4.99
C ALA A 145 22.17 0.32 -5.39
N ALA A 146 23.24 1.10 -5.51
CA ALA A 146 23.14 2.50 -5.88
C ALA A 146 22.63 2.68 -7.31
N THR A 147 23.16 1.89 -8.24
CA THR A 147 22.70 1.88 -9.64
C THR A 147 21.24 1.44 -9.74
N ARG A 148 20.87 0.34 -9.04
CA ARG A 148 19.48 -0.14 -9.04
C ARG A 148 18.52 0.91 -8.49
N ARG A 149 18.89 1.59 -7.39
CA ARG A 149 18.08 2.67 -6.81
C ARG A 149 17.90 3.83 -7.76
N ALA A 150 18.97 4.32 -8.39
CA ALA A 150 18.89 5.42 -9.35
C ALA A 150 18.02 5.09 -10.58
N VAL A 151 18.02 3.82 -11.02
CA VAL A 151 17.13 3.37 -12.10
C VAL A 151 15.69 3.25 -11.60
N ALA A 152 15.47 2.74 -10.38
CA ALA A 152 14.14 2.63 -9.78
C ALA A 152 13.44 4.00 -9.65
N GLU A 153 14.18 5.03 -9.22
CA GLU A 153 13.66 6.40 -9.14
C GLU A 153 13.23 6.94 -10.51
N LYS A 154 13.99 6.64 -11.57
CA LYS A 154 13.62 7.03 -12.95
C LYS A 154 12.39 6.28 -13.46
N VAL A 155 12.30 4.98 -13.18
CA VAL A 155 11.13 4.17 -13.57
C VAL A 155 9.90 4.62 -12.80
N GLU A 156 10.03 4.90 -11.52
CA GLU A 156 8.95 5.45 -10.69
C GLU A 156 8.45 6.79 -11.23
N ALA A 157 9.37 7.72 -11.56
CA ALA A 157 9.00 8.99 -12.18
C ALA A 157 8.28 8.82 -13.52
N ALA A 158 8.72 7.85 -14.34
CA ALA A 158 8.06 7.52 -15.60
C ALA A 158 6.65 6.97 -15.37
N PHE A 159 6.46 6.07 -14.40
CA PHE A 159 5.14 5.53 -14.06
C PHE A 159 4.21 6.63 -13.54
N ARG A 160 4.70 7.51 -12.66
CA ARG A 160 3.94 8.66 -12.13
C ARG A 160 3.52 9.66 -13.20
N SER A 161 4.24 9.73 -14.34
CA SER A 161 3.86 10.61 -15.46
C SER A 161 2.69 10.09 -16.28
N VAL A 162 2.28 8.84 -16.09
CA VAL A 162 1.19 8.20 -16.84
C VAL A 162 -0.13 8.37 -16.08
N PRO A 163 -1.13 9.08 -16.60
CA PRO A 163 -2.32 9.50 -15.85
C PRO A 163 -3.19 8.35 -15.29
N TYR A 164 -3.12 7.16 -15.90
CA TYR A 164 -3.92 6.01 -15.48
C TYR A 164 -3.14 5.01 -14.61
N ILE A 165 -1.87 5.29 -14.29
CA ILE A 165 -1.09 4.51 -13.32
C ILE A 165 -1.22 5.20 -11.96
N VAL A 166 -1.76 4.49 -11.00
CA VAL A 166 -1.99 4.97 -9.62
C VAL A 166 -1.18 4.14 -8.63
N ASP A 167 -1.03 4.66 -7.41
CA ASP A 167 -0.38 3.97 -6.30
C ASP A 167 1.05 3.48 -6.63
N VAL A 168 1.82 4.32 -7.33
CA VAL A 168 3.20 4.01 -7.75
C VAL A 168 4.14 4.02 -6.55
N ASP A 169 4.92 2.96 -6.41
CA ASP A 169 5.84 2.76 -5.30
C ASP A 169 7.06 1.94 -5.74
N ASN A 170 8.13 1.97 -4.96
CA ASN A 170 9.31 1.14 -5.15
C ASN A 170 9.76 0.46 -3.84
N SER A 171 10.43 -0.68 -3.95
CA SER A 171 10.86 -1.49 -2.81
C SER A 171 12.00 -0.88 -1.99
N TYR A 172 12.63 0.20 -2.45
CA TYR A 172 13.68 0.88 -1.70
C TYR A 172 13.15 1.85 -0.64
N GLY A 173 11.90 2.32 -0.81
CA GLY A 173 11.32 3.32 0.08
C GLY A 173 12.13 4.62 0.15
N ILE A 174 11.86 5.43 1.16
CA ILE A 174 12.58 6.67 1.44
C ILE A 174 13.79 6.37 2.32
N ALA A 175 14.93 6.98 2.01
CA ALA A 175 16.15 6.82 2.79
C ALA A 175 15.96 7.37 4.21
N ALA A 176 16.05 6.51 5.22
CA ALA A 176 16.03 6.92 6.62
C ALA A 176 17.43 7.11 7.19
N ARG A 177 17.58 8.07 8.13
CA ARG A 177 18.80 8.22 8.89
C ARG A 177 18.87 7.14 9.96
N LYS A 178 19.91 6.30 9.89
CA LYS A 178 20.17 5.27 10.90
C LYS A 178 21.40 5.67 11.72
N LEU A 179 21.26 5.71 13.03
CA LEU A 179 22.39 5.86 13.95
C LEU A 179 22.92 4.47 14.28
N ARG A 180 24.21 4.24 14.03
CA ARG A 180 24.90 3.01 14.41
C ARG A 180 25.92 3.34 15.48
N ALA A 181 25.68 2.95 16.72
CA ALA A 181 26.68 2.93 17.75
C ALA A 181 27.68 1.80 17.44
N ARG A 182 28.96 2.14 17.41
CA ARG A 182 30.05 1.16 17.33
C ARG A 182 30.83 1.24 18.62
N ILE A 183 30.90 0.17 19.35
CA ILE A 183 31.70 0.03 20.56
C ILE A 183 32.88 -0.84 20.20
N SER A 184 34.09 -0.42 20.59
CA SER A 184 35.30 -1.20 20.39
C SER A 184 35.27 -2.45 21.27
N SER A 185 35.70 -3.58 20.73
CA SER A 185 35.86 -4.82 21.52
C SER A 185 36.85 -4.62 22.69
N ASP A 186 37.91 -3.80 22.47
CA ASP A 186 38.91 -3.50 23.50
C ASP A 186 38.30 -2.70 24.65
N ASP A 187 37.35 -1.78 24.34
CA ASP A 187 36.64 -1.02 25.36
C ASP A 187 35.70 -1.93 26.16
N LEU A 188 35.01 -2.85 25.49
CA LEU A 188 34.16 -3.85 26.17
C LEU A 188 34.98 -4.74 27.13
N ASP A 189 36.12 -5.22 26.68
CA ASP A 189 37.04 -6.01 27.49
C ASP A 189 37.60 -5.23 28.66
N PHE A 190 37.96 -3.97 28.44
CA PHE A 190 38.46 -3.07 29.50
C PHE A 190 37.41 -2.80 30.59
N PHE A 191 36.18 -2.53 30.19
CA PHE A 191 35.07 -2.29 31.11
C PHE A 191 34.37 -3.56 31.61
N LYS A 192 34.78 -4.73 31.16
CA LYS A 192 34.23 -6.06 31.52
C LYS A 192 32.71 -6.15 31.33
N VAL A 193 32.22 -5.65 30.18
CA VAL A 193 30.79 -5.65 29.80
C VAL A 193 30.57 -6.70 28.70
#